data_074332738681257b00a3b081ed0b9d4f
#
_entry.id   074332738681257b00a3b081ed0b9d4f
#
_cell.length_a   1.000
_cell.length_b   1.000
_cell.length_c   1.000
_cell.angle_alpha   90.00
_cell.angle_beta   90.00
_cell.angle_gamma   90.00
#
_symmetry.space_group_name_H-M   'P 1'
#
loop_
_entity.id
_entity.type
_entity.pdbx_description
1 polymer ?
#
loop_
_entity_poly.entity_id
_entity_poly.type
_entity_poly.pdbx_seq_one_letter_code
_entity_poly.pdbx_strand_id
1 'polypeptide(L)'
;MRSTQTDAVESTRRRDMLFAGATAVAAAALPTAASAAGAPKHAATTSAHHGAHTMNTITTKDGTQIYYKDWGTGRPVVFSHGWPLCADAWDAQMLFLLQHGYRVIAHDRRGHGRSGQPSQGNDMDTYADDLAALLDALDLREATLVGHSTGGGEVAHYIGRHGTRRVAKAVLIGAVPPIMAKTAAYPGGLPIDVFDGIRKNVAANRSQFYKDLAVPFFGFNRPNAKASQGTIDAFWAQGMMGGIHGQYQCIREFSEVDYTEDLKKIDVPTLILHGDDDQIVPIDNSARLSAKLVKQAQLKVIPGGSHGMCVVDADKINAELLAFLKA
;
A
#
# COMPACT_ATOMS: atom_id res chain seq x y z
N MET A 1 -43.04 -13.33 46.79
CA MET A 1 -43.92 -14.42 46.33
C MET A 1 -43.77 -14.60 44.85
N ARG A 2 -43.32 -15.81 44.47
CA ARG A 2 -43.46 -16.50 43.17
C ARG A 2 -42.91 -15.79 41.94
N SER A 3 -41.86 -16.28 41.37
CA SER A 3 -41.65 -17.53 40.51
C SER A 3 -41.91 -17.13 39.06
N THR A 4 -41.18 -17.55 38.05
CA THR A 4 -40.39 -18.69 37.63
C THR A 4 -39.75 -18.33 36.31
N GLN A 5 -38.50 -18.58 36.04
CA GLN A 5 -38.05 -19.77 35.27
C GLN A 5 -38.88 -20.07 33.99
N THR A 6 -38.31 -19.82 32.86
CA THR A 6 -38.29 -20.46 31.54
C THR A 6 -37.71 -19.44 30.55
N ASP A 7 -36.58 -19.65 29.93
CA ASP A 7 -36.37 -20.36 28.70
C ASP A 7 -34.89 -20.51 28.39
N ALA A 8 -34.39 -21.65 28.76
CA ALA A 8 -33.17 -22.19 28.23
C ALA A 8 -33.58 -23.37 27.33
N VAL A 9 -33.90 -23.11 26.07
CA VAL A 9 -33.93 -24.13 24.98
C VAL A 9 -34.13 -23.37 23.65
N GLU A 10 -33.05 -22.94 23.03
CA GLU A 10 -33.01 -22.76 21.56
C GLU A 10 -31.61 -22.39 21.06
N SER A 11 -30.63 -23.22 21.39
CA SER A 11 -29.28 -23.07 20.78
C SER A 11 -28.64 -24.41 20.39
N THR A 12 -29.46 -25.36 19.90
CA THR A 12 -28.94 -26.66 19.45
C THR A 12 -29.63 -27.09 18.15
N ARG A 13 -29.53 -26.31 17.09
CA ARG A 13 -29.90 -26.75 15.73
C ARG A 13 -29.31 -25.80 14.66
N ARG A 14 -28.00 -25.77 14.52
CA ARG A 14 -27.29 -25.35 13.29
C ARG A 14 -25.85 -25.84 13.25
N ARG A 15 -25.67 -27.15 13.49
CA ARG A 15 -24.34 -27.78 13.41
C ARG A 15 -24.37 -29.17 12.79
N ASP A 16 -25.24 -29.41 11.83
CA ASP A 16 -25.22 -30.68 11.09
C ASP A 16 -25.69 -30.44 9.67
N MET A 17 -24.77 -30.02 8.82
CA MET A 17 -24.83 -30.24 7.36
C MET A 17 -23.50 -29.76 6.77
N LEU A 18 -22.60 -30.74 6.57
CA LEU A 18 -21.51 -30.73 5.59
C LEU A 18 -20.44 -31.76 5.98
N PHE A 19 -20.80 -33.06 5.89
CA PHE A 19 -19.84 -34.16 5.69
C PHE A 19 -20.61 -35.41 5.23
N ALA A 20 -20.74 -35.58 3.94
CA ALA A 20 -20.99 -36.86 3.32
C ALA A 20 -20.38 -36.90 1.93
N GLY A 21 -19.35 -37.70 1.74
CA GLY A 21 -18.70 -37.87 0.44
C GLY A 21 -17.41 -38.65 0.55
N ALA A 22 -17.46 -39.85 1.15
CA ALA A 22 -16.39 -40.85 1.05
C ALA A 22 -16.69 -41.80 -0.11
N THR A 23 -15.78 -41.97 -1.04
CA THR A 23 -15.77 -43.14 -1.93
C THR A 23 -14.36 -43.51 -2.36
N ALA A 24 -13.94 -44.64 -1.85
CA ALA A 24 -13.40 -45.83 -2.51
C ALA A 24 -12.10 -45.68 -3.34
N VAL A 25 -11.06 -46.16 -2.72
CA VAL A 25 -9.80 -46.58 -3.33
C VAL A 25 -10.02 -47.93 -4.01
N ALA A 26 -9.76 -48.03 -5.28
CA ALA A 26 -9.58 -49.30 -5.98
C ALA A 26 -8.08 -49.49 -6.29
N ALA A 27 -7.49 -50.48 -5.66
CA ALA A 27 -6.16 -50.97 -5.98
C ALA A 27 -6.23 -51.85 -7.23
N ALA A 28 -5.40 -51.59 -8.22
CA ALA A 28 -5.16 -52.53 -9.30
C ALA A 28 -3.66 -52.79 -9.42
N ALA A 29 -3.35 -54.06 -9.44
CA ALA A 29 -2.01 -54.63 -9.40
C ALA A 29 -1.28 -54.53 -10.75
N LEU A 30 0.04 -54.42 -10.68
CA LEU A 30 0.99 -54.50 -11.77
C LEU A 30 1.17 -55.94 -12.30
N PRO A 31 1.59 -56.14 -13.55
CA PRO A 31 2.50 -57.20 -13.91
C PRO A 31 3.85 -56.66 -14.37
N THR A 32 4.89 -57.30 -13.87
CA THR A 32 6.26 -57.22 -14.31
C THR A 32 6.46 -57.95 -15.63
N ALA A 33 7.15 -57.34 -16.58
CA ALA A 33 7.88 -58.07 -17.62
C ALA A 33 9.13 -57.31 -18.01
N ALA A 34 10.28 -57.96 -17.82
CA ALA A 34 11.55 -57.54 -18.26
C ALA A 34 11.74 -57.94 -19.75
N SER A 35 12.33 -57.09 -20.57
CA SER A 35 13.20 -57.52 -21.68
C SER A 35 14.11 -56.38 -22.14
N ALA A 36 15.35 -56.78 -22.37
CA ALA A 36 16.50 -55.96 -22.71
C ALA A 36 16.52 -55.59 -24.20
N ALA A 37 17.31 -54.59 -24.47
CA ALA A 37 18.17 -54.32 -25.64
C ALA A 37 17.86 -53.09 -26.48
N GLY A 38 18.88 -52.28 -26.68
CA GLY A 38 19.01 -51.40 -27.85
C GLY A 38 19.03 -49.89 -27.50
N ALA A 39 20.22 -49.33 -27.24
CA ALA A 39 20.45 -47.89 -27.29
C ALA A 39 20.46 -47.36 -28.72
N PRO A 40 19.83 -46.27 -29.02
CA PRO A 40 20.33 -45.28 -29.95
C PRO A 40 20.70 -43.99 -29.26
N LYS A 41 21.85 -43.46 -29.61
CA LYS A 41 22.28 -42.09 -29.31
C LYS A 41 21.26 -41.12 -29.86
N HIS A 42 20.56 -40.44 -29.03
CA HIS A 42 19.78 -39.27 -29.43
C HIS A 42 20.29 -38.00 -28.74
N ALA A 43 20.37 -37.00 -29.62
CA ALA A 43 20.79 -35.64 -29.44
C ALA A 43 20.32 -35.03 -28.12
N ALA A 44 21.18 -34.20 -27.53
CA ALA A 44 20.86 -33.30 -26.45
C ALA A 44 19.68 -32.39 -26.85
N THR A 45 18.51 -32.73 -26.39
CA THR A 45 17.38 -31.78 -26.34
C THR A 45 17.70 -30.79 -25.24
N THR A 46 17.95 -29.57 -25.66
CA THR A 46 18.01 -28.40 -24.79
C THR A 46 16.76 -28.40 -23.89
N SER A 47 16.99 -28.68 -22.62
CA SER A 47 16.02 -28.52 -21.57
C SER A 47 15.54 -27.06 -21.63
N ALA A 48 14.28 -26.85 -22.02
CA ALA A 48 13.62 -25.58 -21.82
C ALA A 48 13.63 -25.30 -20.31
N HIS A 49 14.47 -24.37 -19.90
CA HIS A 49 14.37 -23.81 -18.57
C HIS A 49 12.93 -23.30 -18.40
N HIS A 50 12.15 -23.99 -17.58
CA HIS A 50 11.00 -23.38 -16.95
C HIS A 50 11.55 -22.19 -16.17
N GLY A 51 11.43 -20.98 -16.73
CA GLY A 51 11.84 -19.77 -16.08
C GLY A 51 11.16 -19.74 -14.72
N ALA A 52 11.93 -19.81 -13.66
CA ALA A 52 11.45 -19.43 -12.36
C ALA A 52 10.80 -18.05 -12.54
N HIS A 53 9.55 -17.88 -12.12
CA HIS A 53 8.90 -16.57 -12.07
C HIS A 53 9.74 -15.74 -11.09
N THR A 54 10.73 -15.03 -11.61
CA THR A 54 11.49 -14.06 -10.83
C THR A 54 10.54 -12.93 -10.49
N MET A 55 10.33 -12.68 -9.22
CA MET A 55 9.59 -11.48 -8.79
C MET A 55 10.31 -10.25 -9.36
N ASN A 56 9.56 -9.28 -9.88
CA ASN A 56 10.14 -8.04 -10.36
C ASN A 56 10.76 -7.28 -9.17
N THR A 57 12.09 -7.23 -9.14
CA THR A 57 12.84 -6.50 -8.12
C THR A 57 13.93 -5.67 -8.77
N ILE A 58 14.23 -4.53 -8.17
CA ILE A 58 15.50 -3.81 -8.39
C ILE A 58 16.41 -3.99 -7.18
N THR A 59 17.70 -3.83 -7.38
CA THR A 59 18.68 -3.79 -6.30
C THR A 59 19.14 -2.36 -6.09
N THR A 60 18.93 -1.81 -4.90
CA THR A 60 19.40 -0.47 -4.54
C THR A 60 20.89 -0.45 -4.27
N LYS A 61 21.45 0.76 -4.08
CA LYS A 61 22.89 0.95 -3.88
C LYS A 61 23.45 0.21 -2.66
N ASP A 62 22.64 0.05 -1.62
CA ASP A 62 22.99 -0.68 -0.39
C ASP A 62 22.69 -2.19 -0.45
N GLY A 63 22.26 -2.70 -1.62
CA GLY A 63 21.95 -4.10 -1.85
C GLY A 63 20.53 -4.51 -1.49
N THR A 64 19.69 -3.60 -1.01
CA THR A 64 18.29 -3.91 -0.68
C THR A 64 17.49 -4.20 -1.95
N GLN A 65 16.72 -5.30 -1.94
CA GLN A 65 15.80 -5.64 -3.03
C GLN A 65 14.49 -4.90 -2.84
N ILE A 66 14.09 -4.11 -3.85
CA ILE A 66 12.80 -3.42 -3.88
C ILE A 66 11.90 -4.13 -4.89
N TYR A 67 10.82 -4.73 -4.38
CA TYR A 67 9.79 -5.35 -5.20
C TYR A 67 8.90 -4.30 -5.86
N TYR A 68 8.46 -4.57 -7.10
CA TYR A 68 7.48 -3.72 -7.78
C TYR A 68 6.56 -4.54 -8.70
N LYS A 69 5.38 -3.99 -8.96
CA LYS A 69 4.47 -4.37 -10.05
C LYS A 69 4.68 -3.39 -11.20
N ASP A 70 4.58 -3.87 -12.44
CA ASP A 70 4.73 -3.04 -13.64
C ASP A 70 3.85 -3.60 -14.75
N TRP A 71 2.79 -2.89 -15.10
CA TRP A 71 1.80 -3.33 -16.08
C TRP A 71 1.52 -2.25 -17.11
N GLY A 72 1.37 -2.67 -18.38
CA GLY A 72 1.08 -1.77 -19.51
C GLY A 72 2.31 -1.11 -20.10
N THR A 73 2.11 -0.23 -21.09
CA THR A 73 3.17 0.39 -21.90
C THR A 73 2.97 1.88 -22.18
N GLY A 74 1.91 2.49 -21.63
CA GLY A 74 1.59 3.91 -21.83
C GLY A 74 2.42 4.86 -20.98
N ARG A 75 1.93 6.10 -20.77
CA ARG A 75 2.56 7.07 -19.89
C ARG A 75 2.65 6.49 -18.48
N PRO A 76 3.81 6.59 -17.80
CA PRO A 76 4.00 5.94 -16.51
C PRO A 76 3.30 6.68 -15.38
N VAL A 77 2.61 5.90 -14.53
CA VAL A 77 2.06 6.33 -13.25
C VAL A 77 2.67 5.45 -12.17
N VAL A 78 3.40 6.06 -11.23
CA VAL A 78 4.15 5.36 -10.18
C VAL A 78 3.52 5.63 -8.83
N PHE A 79 3.25 4.56 -8.09
CA PHE A 79 2.50 4.61 -6.84
C PHE A 79 3.37 4.29 -5.63
N SER A 80 3.35 5.18 -4.63
CA SER A 80 3.95 5.01 -3.31
C SER A 80 2.86 4.82 -2.25
N HIS A 81 2.89 3.66 -1.59
CA HIS A 81 1.84 3.25 -0.63
C HIS A 81 1.95 3.92 0.73
N GLY A 82 0.83 3.94 1.47
CA GLY A 82 0.76 4.35 2.88
C GLY A 82 1.29 3.30 3.86
N TRP A 83 1.53 3.70 5.09
CA TRP A 83 1.89 2.80 6.19
C TRP A 83 0.64 2.07 6.73
N PRO A 84 0.71 0.80 7.10
CA PRO A 84 1.81 -0.17 6.98
C PRO A 84 1.68 -1.07 5.73
N LEU A 85 1.09 -0.54 4.66
CA LEU A 85 0.64 -1.26 3.47
C LEU A 85 1.81 -1.67 2.54
N CYS A 86 1.46 -2.10 1.33
CA CYS A 86 2.37 -2.45 0.25
C CYS A 86 1.75 -2.05 -1.11
N ALA A 87 2.38 -2.41 -2.22
CA ALA A 87 1.90 -2.12 -3.58
C ALA A 87 0.48 -2.62 -3.86
N ASP A 88 0.00 -3.64 -3.13
CA ASP A 88 -1.34 -4.21 -3.31
C ASP A 88 -2.47 -3.25 -2.89
N ALA A 89 -2.15 -2.23 -2.09
CA ALA A 89 -3.09 -1.15 -1.77
C ALA A 89 -3.57 -0.37 -3.00
N TRP A 90 -2.84 -0.46 -4.12
CA TRP A 90 -3.10 0.26 -5.35
C TRP A 90 -3.80 -0.54 -6.43
N ASP A 91 -4.20 -1.79 -6.16
CA ASP A 91 -4.74 -2.72 -7.17
C ASP A 91 -5.95 -2.14 -7.92
N ALA A 92 -6.85 -1.45 -7.23
CA ALA A 92 -8.01 -0.82 -7.85
C ALA A 92 -7.62 0.30 -8.83
N GLN A 93 -6.66 1.18 -8.44
CA GLN A 93 -6.17 2.27 -9.26
C GLN A 93 -5.33 1.75 -10.43
N MET A 94 -4.48 0.76 -10.18
CA MET A 94 -3.64 0.15 -11.20
C MET A 94 -4.47 -0.54 -12.27
N LEU A 95 -5.45 -1.36 -11.88
CA LEU A 95 -6.32 -2.05 -12.83
C LEU A 95 -7.12 -1.05 -13.68
N PHE A 96 -7.68 -0.02 -13.03
CA PHE A 96 -8.44 1.01 -13.71
C PHE A 96 -7.59 1.78 -14.73
N LEU A 97 -6.42 2.28 -14.33
CA LEU A 97 -5.55 3.07 -15.22
C LEU A 97 -4.91 2.23 -16.31
N LEU A 98 -4.60 0.95 -16.05
CA LEU A 98 -4.17 -0.01 -17.07
C LEU A 98 -5.18 -0.12 -18.19
N GLN A 99 -6.48 -0.24 -17.85
CA GLN A 99 -7.59 -0.30 -18.81
C GLN A 99 -7.77 1.01 -19.60
N HIS A 100 -7.20 2.12 -19.09
CA HIS A 100 -7.19 3.42 -19.77
C HIS A 100 -5.88 3.73 -20.52
N GLY A 101 -5.02 2.71 -20.70
CA GLY A 101 -3.82 2.79 -21.54
C GLY A 101 -2.60 3.41 -20.86
N TYR A 102 -2.55 3.46 -19.53
CA TYR A 102 -1.35 3.89 -18.78
C TYR A 102 -0.45 2.70 -18.46
N ARG A 103 0.85 2.96 -18.33
CA ARG A 103 1.78 2.05 -17.65
C ARG A 103 1.71 2.34 -16.16
N VAL A 104 1.38 1.35 -15.35
CA VAL A 104 1.16 1.49 -13.91
C VAL A 104 2.19 0.71 -13.13
N ILE A 105 2.91 1.39 -12.25
CA ILE A 105 4.00 0.83 -11.45
C ILE A 105 3.70 1.08 -9.98
N ALA A 106 3.76 0.07 -9.14
CA ALA A 106 3.67 0.22 -7.69
C ALA A 106 4.77 -0.60 -7.01
N HIS A 107 5.51 -0.01 -6.10
CA HIS A 107 6.57 -0.70 -5.37
C HIS A 107 6.18 -0.93 -3.92
N ASP A 108 6.77 -1.95 -3.32
CA ASP A 108 6.78 -2.13 -1.87
C ASP A 108 7.98 -1.34 -1.31
N ARG A 109 7.75 -0.37 -0.42
CA ARG A 109 8.83 0.35 0.26
C ARG A 109 9.70 -0.64 1.03
N ARG A 110 11.03 -0.39 1.15
CA ARG A 110 11.88 -1.20 2.02
C ARG A 110 11.26 -1.40 3.40
N GLY A 111 11.43 -2.57 3.99
CA GLY A 111 10.80 -2.94 5.26
C GLY A 111 9.31 -3.23 5.18
N HIS A 112 8.67 -3.10 4.00
CA HIS A 112 7.26 -3.37 3.77
C HIS A 112 7.05 -4.42 2.69
N GLY A 113 5.91 -5.08 2.73
CA GLY A 113 5.50 -6.03 1.71
C GLY A 113 6.57 -7.08 1.39
N ARG A 114 6.86 -7.24 0.09
CA ARG A 114 7.81 -8.22 -0.47
C ARG A 114 9.24 -7.68 -0.63
N SER A 115 9.45 -6.41 -0.32
CA SER A 115 10.78 -5.79 -0.35
C SER A 115 11.68 -6.27 0.77
N GLY A 116 13.00 -6.11 0.61
CA GLY A 116 14.00 -6.41 1.62
C GLY A 116 13.72 -5.68 2.93
N GLN A 117 14.10 -6.32 4.04
CA GLN A 117 13.86 -5.84 5.40
C GLN A 117 15.20 -5.51 6.10
N PRO A 118 15.95 -4.49 5.63
CA PRO A 118 17.23 -4.13 6.22
C PRO A 118 17.06 -3.53 7.63
N SER A 119 18.10 -3.67 8.44
CA SER A 119 18.13 -3.06 9.78
C SER A 119 18.44 -1.55 9.77
N GLN A 120 18.83 -0.99 8.63
CA GLN A 120 19.19 0.41 8.44
C GLN A 120 18.50 1.01 7.22
N GLY A 121 18.50 2.35 7.11
CA GLY A 121 17.91 3.04 5.97
C GLY A 121 16.38 3.01 5.95
N ASN A 122 15.74 2.80 7.10
CA ASN A 122 14.27 2.90 7.20
C ASN A 122 13.86 4.34 7.50
N ASP A 123 14.35 5.28 6.69
CA ASP A 123 14.15 6.72 6.79
C ASP A 123 13.74 7.32 5.44
N MET A 124 13.18 8.52 5.45
CA MET A 124 12.58 9.13 4.26
C MET A 124 13.62 9.49 3.19
N ASP A 125 14.85 9.85 3.58
CA ASP A 125 15.94 10.08 2.63
C ASP A 125 16.21 8.82 1.80
N THR A 126 16.30 7.68 2.46
CA THR A 126 16.53 6.40 1.83
C THR A 126 15.31 5.92 1.00
N TYR A 127 14.09 6.17 1.48
CA TYR A 127 12.88 5.85 0.70
C TYR A 127 12.83 6.65 -0.61
N ALA A 128 13.18 7.93 -0.57
CA ALA A 128 13.28 8.77 -1.76
C ALA A 128 14.39 8.29 -2.72
N ASP A 129 15.54 7.87 -2.18
CA ASP A 129 16.63 7.30 -2.98
C ASP A 129 16.26 5.94 -3.61
N ASP A 130 15.47 5.10 -2.92
CA ASP A 130 14.91 3.86 -3.48
C ASP A 130 13.93 4.13 -4.62
N LEU A 131 13.05 5.12 -4.45
CA LEU A 131 12.15 5.55 -5.51
C LEU A 131 12.93 6.09 -6.72
N ALA A 132 14.02 6.83 -6.49
CA ALA A 132 14.91 7.29 -7.55
C ALA A 132 15.57 6.11 -8.28
N ALA A 133 16.05 5.12 -7.54
CA ALA A 133 16.64 3.92 -8.13
C ALA A 133 15.61 3.12 -8.97
N LEU A 134 14.35 3.06 -8.54
CA LEU A 134 13.27 2.44 -9.32
C LEU A 134 13.02 3.19 -10.63
N LEU A 135 12.89 4.52 -10.56
CA LEU A 135 12.67 5.35 -11.75
C LEU A 135 13.85 5.25 -12.75
N ASP A 136 15.08 5.15 -12.24
CA ASP A 136 16.27 5.00 -13.06
C ASP A 136 16.35 3.59 -13.67
N ALA A 137 16.15 2.54 -12.89
CA ALA A 137 16.23 1.14 -13.35
C ALA A 137 15.20 0.81 -14.44
N LEU A 138 14.00 1.42 -14.37
CA LEU A 138 12.95 1.26 -15.38
C LEU A 138 12.99 2.32 -16.50
N ASP A 139 13.98 3.22 -16.48
CA ASP A 139 14.11 4.42 -17.34
C ASP A 139 12.80 5.20 -17.49
N LEU A 140 12.10 5.42 -16.37
CA LEU A 140 10.85 6.15 -16.39
C LEU A 140 11.12 7.65 -16.61
N ARG A 141 10.38 8.23 -17.54
CA ARG A 141 10.43 9.67 -17.87
C ARG A 141 9.01 10.20 -17.92
N GLU A 142 8.86 11.49 -17.64
CA GLU A 142 7.54 12.12 -17.60
C GLU A 142 6.52 11.38 -16.73
N ALA A 143 7.00 10.77 -15.65
CA ALA A 143 6.17 9.99 -14.76
C ALA A 143 5.19 10.86 -13.96
N THR A 144 3.99 10.37 -13.73
CA THR A 144 3.13 10.90 -12.66
C THR A 144 3.43 10.12 -11.39
N LEU A 145 3.90 10.80 -10.34
CA LEU A 145 4.10 10.20 -9.03
C LEU A 145 2.85 10.36 -8.18
N VAL A 146 2.33 9.27 -7.65
CA VAL A 146 1.11 9.22 -6.83
C VAL A 146 1.47 8.65 -5.45
N GLY A 147 1.28 9.43 -4.40
CA GLY A 147 1.56 8.99 -3.04
C GLY A 147 0.34 9.07 -2.13
N HIS A 148 0.09 8.01 -1.38
CA HIS A 148 -0.96 7.96 -0.36
C HIS A 148 -0.33 8.02 1.03
N SER A 149 -0.88 8.87 1.91
CA SER A 149 -0.45 8.93 3.32
C SER A 149 1.08 9.16 3.43
N THR A 150 1.80 8.24 4.07
CA THR A 150 3.28 8.22 4.11
C THR A 150 3.90 8.27 2.71
N GLY A 151 3.29 7.59 1.72
CA GLY A 151 3.74 7.64 0.32
C GLY A 151 3.64 9.02 -0.29
N GLY A 152 2.73 9.87 0.19
CA GLY A 152 2.71 11.29 -0.18
C GLY A 152 3.90 12.08 0.36
N GLY A 153 4.37 11.73 1.56
CA GLY A 153 5.65 12.23 2.11
C GLY A 153 6.83 11.78 1.24
N GLU A 154 6.86 10.51 0.85
CA GLU A 154 7.90 9.96 -0.03
C GLU A 154 7.94 10.67 -1.39
N VAL A 155 6.80 10.92 -2.03
CA VAL A 155 6.72 11.67 -3.30
C VAL A 155 7.20 13.11 -3.11
N ALA A 156 6.76 13.80 -2.07
CA ALA A 156 7.20 15.17 -1.78
C ALA A 156 8.71 15.22 -1.53
N HIS A 157 9.24 14.31 -0.73
CA HIS A 157 10.66 14.23 -0.40
C HIS A 157 11.52 13.82 -1.59
N TYR A 158 11.04 12.88 -2.42
CA TYR A 158 11.69 12.56 -3.68
C TYR A 158 11.89 13.82 -4.55
N ILE A 159 10.83 14.60 -4.74
CA ILE A 159 10.93 15.84 -5.56
C ILE A 159 11.85 16.87 -4.87
N GLY A 160 11.73 17.02 -3.56
CA GLY A 160 12.59 17.91 -2.77
C GLY A 160 14.08 17.61 -2.87
N ARG A 161 14.44 16.33 -3.01
CA ARG A 161 15.80 15.79 -3.00
C ARG A 161 16.37 15.57 -4.41
N HIS A 162 15.57 15.03 -5.34
CA HIS A 162 15.99 14.62 -6.69
C HIS A 162 15.47 15.55 -7.81
N GLY A 163 14.54 16.46 -7.49
CA GLY A 163 13.93 17.35 -8.46
C GLY A 163 12.91 16.66 -9.37
N THR A 164 12.44 17.39 -10.38
CA THR A 164 11.34 16.99 -11.26
C THR A 164 11.76 16.50 -12.64
N ARG A 165 13.07 16.32 -12.91
CA ARG A 165 13.58 15.94 -14.24
C ARG A 165 12.89 14.72 -14.87
N ARG A 166 12.44 13.75 -14.07
CA ARG A 166 11.71 12.55 -14.49
C ARG A 166 10.20 12.63 -14.24
N VAL A 167 9.69 13.73 -13.67
CA VAL A 167 8.33 13.87 -13.16
C VAL A 167 7.57 14.88 -14.01
N ALA A 168 6.43 14.47 -14.56
CA ALA A 168 5.52 15.36 -15.26
C ALA A 168 4.42 15.91 -14.34
N LYS A 169 3.97 15.13 -13.39
CA LYS A 169 2.86 15.47 -12.48
C LYS A 169 3.06 14.79 -11.11
N ALA A 170 2.48 15.37 -10.06
CA ALA A 170 2.43 14.78 -8.74
C ALA A 170 0.98 14.67 -8.24
N VAL A 171 0.67 13.62 -7.47
CA VAL A 171 -0.64 13.42 -6.82
C VAL A 171 -0.41 13.02 -5.37
N LEU A 172 -1.01 13.75 -4.46
CA LEU A 172 -0.94 13.51 -3.01
C LEU A 172 -2.35 13.16 -2.50
N ILE A 173 -2.55 11.94 -2.01
CA ILE A 173 -3.85 11.43 -1.57
C ILE A 173 -3.81 11.15 -0.07
N GLY A 174 -4.63 11.83 0.74
CA GLY A 174 -4.62 11.65 2.19
C GLY A 174 -3.21 11.77 2.78
N ALA A 175 -2.37 12.62 2.18
CA ALA A 175 -0.93 12.64 2.40
C ALA A 175 -0.55 13.31 3.72
N VAL A 176 0.52 12.83 4.35
CA VAL A 176 1.01 13.34 5.64
C VAL A 176 1.65 14.75 5.62
N PRO A 177 2.28 15.24 4.52
CA PRO A 177 2.86 16.57 4.52
C PRO A 177 1.86 17.71 4.85
N PRO A 178 2.33 18.84 5.45
CA PRO A 178 3.74 19.16 5.68
C PRO A 178 4.38 18.47 6.87
N ILE A 179 3.67 18.21 7.96
CA ILE A 179 4.10 17.46 9.15
C ILE A 179 2.89 17.08 9.97
N MET A 180 2.88 15.84 10.50
CA MET A 180 1.75 15.40 11.33
C MET A 180 1.91 15.78 12.81
N ALA A 181 3.14 15.72 13.35
CA ALA A 181 3.38 16.05 14.75
C ALA A 181 3.24 17.55 15.00
N LYS A 182 2.67 17.87 16.17
CA LYS A 182 2.59 19.24 16.64
C LYS A 182 3.97 19.82 16.90
N THR A 183 4.25 20.99 16.30
CA THR A 183 5.46 21.78 16.52
C THR A 183 5.10 23.24 16.79
N ALA A 184 6.09 24.06 17.13
CA ALA A 184 5.89 25.50 17.27
C ALA A 184 5.41 26.16 15.95
N ALA A 185 5.92 25.67 14.80
CA ALA A 185 5.53 26.13 13.48
C ALA A 185 4.16 25.57 13.03
N TYR A 186 3.77 24.40 13.52
CA TYR A 186 2.51 23.73 13.18
C TYR A 186 1.73 23.35 14.46
N PRO A 187 1.11 24.34 15.14
CA PRO A 187 0.47 24.11 16.44
C PRO A 187 -0.81 23.26 16.33
N GLY A 188 -1.38 23.12 15.14
CA GLY A 188 -2.54 22.25 14.87
C GLY A 188 -2.19 20.77 14.70
N GLY A 189 -0.91 20.40 14.66
CA GLY A 189 -0.48 19.01 14.53
C GLY A 189 -0.91 18.14 15.71
N LEU A 190 -0.82 16.83 15.55
CA LEU A 190 -1.16 15.86 16.59
C LEU A 190 -0.08 15.82 17.68
N PRO A 191 -0.44 15.66 18.96
CA PRO A 191 0.53 15.47 20.04
C PRO A 191 1.44 14.28 19.77
N ILE A 192 2.71 14.35 20.19
CA ILE A 192 3.69 13.26 20.00
C ILE A 192 3.21 11.95 20.65
N ASP A 193 2.49 12.02 21.75
CA ASP A 193 1.94 10.88 22.47
C ASP A 193 1.05 9.98 21.61
N VAL A 194 0.41 10.54 20.57
CA VAL A 194 -0.37 9.75 19.59
C VAL A 194 0.55 8.77 18.85
N PHE A 195 1.70 9.26 18.40
CA PHE A 195 2.67 8.45 17.65
C PHE A 195 3.44 7.49 18.55
N ASP A 196 3.71 7.88 19.79
CA ASP A 196 4.30 6.99 20.80
C ASP A 196 3.32 5.87 21.17
N GLY A 197 2.02 6.16 21.19
CA GLY A 197 0.97 5.16 21.30
C GLY A 197 0.98 4.15 20.15
N ILE A 198 1.17 4.61 18.91
CA ILE A 198 1.31 3.74 17.73
C ILE A 198 2.56 2.85 17.87
N ARG A 199 3.72 3.41 18.24
CA ARG A 199 4.97 2.66 18.49
C ARG A 199 4.76 1.57 19.54
N LYS A 200 4.14 1.93 20.66
CA LYS A 200 3.83 0.99 21.75
C LYS A 200 2.94 -0.16 21.28
N ASN A 201 1.88 0.14 20.52
CA ASN A 201 0.94 -0.87 20.03
C ASN A 201 1.59 -1.80 19.00
N VAL A 202 2.40 -1.25 18.09
CA VAL A 202 3.16 -2.06 17.12
C VAL A 202 4.12 -3.00 17.85
N ALA A 203 4.85 -2.51 18.85
CA ALA A 203 5.79 -3.31 19.62
C ALA A 203 5.10 -4.40 20.46
N ALA A 204 3.92 -4.10 21.02
CA ALA A 204 3.19 -5.03 21.90
C ALA A 204 2.45 -6.12 21.11
N ASN A 205 1.67 -5.75 20.10
CA ASN A 205 0.91 -6.68 19.26
C ASN A 205 0.47 -6.01 17.96
N ARG A 206 1.38 -5.92 16.97
CA ARG A 206 1.07 -5.28 15.68
C ARG A 206 -0.09 -5.97 14.94
N SER A 207 -0.27 -7.27 15.15
CA SER A 207 -1.32 -8.03 14.48
C SER A 207 -2.73 -7.54 14.87
N GLN A 208 -2.99 -7.43 16.16
CA GLN A 208 -4.27 -6.88 16.63
C GLN A 208 -4.38 -5.38 16.31
N PHE A 209 -3.30 -4.63 16.53
CA PHE A 209 -3.30 -3.20 16.26
C PHE A 209 -3.65 -2.86 14.81
N TYR A 210 -3.15 -3.60 13.82
CA TYR A 210 -3.49 -3.36 12.42
C TYR A 210 -4.95 -3.69 12.09
N LYS A 211 -5.54 -4.69 12.72
CA LYS A 211 -6.99 -4.97 12.60
C LYS A 211 -7.82 -3.83 13.18
N ASP A 212 -7.45 -3.33 14.34
CA ASP A 212 -8.15 -2.24 15.02
C ASP A 212 -7.99 -0.93 14.24
N LEU A 213 -6.80 -0.63 13.71
CA LEU A 213 -6.51 0.55 12.92
C LEU A 213 -7.30 0.58 11.60
N ALA A 214 -7.53 -0.57 10.97
CA ALA A 214 -8.29 -0.66 9.73
C ALA A 214 -9.71 -0.07 9.88
N VAL A 215 -10.30 -0.16 11.06
CA VAL A 215 -11.67 0.32 11.30
C VAL A 215 -11.79 1.84 11.09
N PRO A 216 -11.06 2.71 11.83
CA PRO A 216 -11.07 4.15 11.56
C PRO A 216 -10.39 4.53 10.24
N PHE A 217 -9.42 3.76 9.77
CA PHE A 217 -8.73 4.00 8.50
C PHE A 217 -9.71 4.02 7.32
N PHE A 218 -10.63 3.07 7.26
CA PHE A 218 -11.67 2.99 6.23
C PHE A 218 -12.98 3.69 6.62
N GLY A 219 -13.05 4.30 7.81
CA GLY A 219 -14.26 4.95 8.30
C GLY A 219 -15.38 3.96 8.68
N PHE A 220 -15.05 2.72 8.98
CA PHE A 220 -16.03 1.68 9.34
C PHE A 220 -16.61 1.86 10.75
N ASN A 221 -16.06 2.74 11.56
CA ASN A 221 -16.61 3.17 12.86
C ASN A 221 -17.69 4.26 12.75
N ARG A 222 -18.05 4.72 11.56
CA ARG A 222 -19.05 5.76 11.34
C ARG A 222 -20.47 5.21 11.49
N PRO A 223 -21.45 6.02 11.88
CA PRO A 223 -22.84 5.61 11.84
C PRO A 223 -23.24 5.14 10.42
N ASN A 224 -23.91 3.99 10.34
CA ASN A 224 -24.39 3.38 9.10
C ASN A 224 -23.27 2.93 8.11
N ALA A 225 -22.01 2.93 8.51
CA ALA A 225 -20.94 2.40 7.68
C ALA A 225 -21.16 0.90 7.45
N LYS A 226 -20.95 0.46 6.21
CA LYS A 226 -20.95 -0.96 5.86
C LYS A 226 -19.53 -1.47 5.94
N ALA A 227 -19.13 -1.97 7.10
CA ALA A 227 -17.82 -2.57 7.28
C ALA A 227 -17.64 -3.81 6.39
N SER A 228 -16.48 -3.90 5.74
CA SER A 228 -16.07 -5.06 4.95
C SER A 228 -14.99 -5.82 5.69
N GLN A 229 -15.29 -7.03 6.15
CA GLN A 229 -14.29 -7.88 6.79
C GLN A 229 -13.13 -8.21 5.83
N GLY A 230 -13.42 -8.43 4.55
CA GLY A 230 -12.39 -8.67 3.54
C GLY A 230 -11.43 -7.48 3.39
N THR A 231 -11.93 -6.24 3.49
CA THR A 231 -11.08 -5.03 3.46
C THR A 231 -10.20 -4.93 4.71
N ILE A 232 -10.75 -5.23 5.89
CA ILE A 232 -9.99 -5.27 7.15
C ILE A 232 -8.89 -6.34 7.09
N ASP A 233 -9.23 -7.53 6.61
CA ASP A 233 -8.29 -8.65 6.50
C ASP A 233 -7.21 -8.38 5.45
N ALA A 234 -7.54 -7.73 4.33
CA ALA A 234 -6.57 -7.31 3.32
C ALA A 234 -5.59 -6.26 3.86
N PHE A 235 -6.08 -5.26 4.61
CA PHE A 235 -5.23 -4.29 5.30
C PHE A 235 -4.26 -4.97 6.28
N TRP A 236 -4.79 -5.86 7.12
CA TRP A 236 -4.02 -6.63 8.08
C TRP A 236 -2.95 -7.51 7.39
N ALA A 237 -3.34 -8.23 6.33
CA ALA A 237 -2.42 -9.10 5.60
C ALA A 237 -1.25 -8.32 4.99
N GLN A 238 -1.53 -7.16 4.37
CA GLN A 238 -0.48 -6.28 3.85
C GLN A 238 0.44 -5.77 4.97
N GLY A 239 -0.11 -5.33 6.10
CA GLY A 239 0.68 -4.91 7.25
C GLY A 239 1.55 -6.04 7.82
N MET A 240 1.03 -7.26 7.90
CA MET A 240 1.77 -8.41 8.43
C MET A 240 2.86 -8.92 7.48
N MET A 241 2.77 -8.65 6.18
CA MET A 241 3.77 -9.03 5.18
C MET A 241 5.10 -8.29 5.38
N GLY A 242 5.07 -7.04 5.84
CA GLY A 242 6.28 -6.25 6.11
C GLY A 242 7.00 -6.62 7.40
N GLY A 243 8.26 -6.17 7.53
CA GLY A 243 9.08 -6.34 8.73
C GLY A 243 8.71 -5.36 9.84
N ILE A 244 8.57 -5.86 11.07
CA ILE A 244 8.20 -5.01 12.22
C ILE A 244 9.20 -3.87 12.44
N HIS A 245 10.51 -4.11 12.22
CA HIS A 245 11.54 -3.11 12.43
C HIS A 245 11.38 -1.92 11.47
N GLY A 246 11.28 -2.17 10.16
CA GLY A 246 11.09 -1.11 9.16
C GLY A 246 9.78 -0.34 9.37
N GLN A 247 8.69 -1.06 9.66
CA GLN A 247 7.40 -0.44 9.94
C GLN A 247 7.43 0.41 11.22
N TYR A 248 8.14 -0.03 12.27
CA TYR A 248 8.31 0.73 13.51
C TYR A 248 9.12 2.03 13.27
N GLN A 249 10.24 1.95 12.56
CA GLN A 249 11.05 3.13 12.23
C GLN A 249 10.27 4.12 11.34
N CYS A 250 9.49 3.62 10.39
CA CYS A 250 8.67 4.43 9.49
C CYS A 250 7.62 5.30 10.24
N ILE A 251 7.28 4.99 11.50
CA ILE A 251 6.37 5.82 12.30
C ILE A 251 6.96 7.24 12.48
N ARG A 252 8.26 7.36 12.73
CA ARG A 252 8.93 8.66 12.79
C ARG A 252 8.82 9.39 11.45
N GLU A 253 9.00 8.67 10.35
CA GLU A 253 9.08 9.25 9.03
C GLU A 253 7.75 9.87 8.57
N PHE A 254 6.61 9.26 8.89
CA PHE A 254 5.32 9.84 8.57
C PHE A 254 4.82 10.86 9.59
N SER A 255 5.39 10.91 10.79
CA SER A 255 4.87 11.76 11.87
C SER A 255 5.72 12.98 12.19
N GLU A 256 7.03 12.86 12.21
CA GLU A 256 7.95 13.85 12.76
C GLU A 256 8.82 14.55 11.69
N VAL A 257 8.90 13.99 10.47
CA VAL A 257 9.64 14.62 9.38
C VAL A 257 8.85 15.82 8.85
N ASP A 258 9.52 16.96 8.68
CA ASP A 258 8.95 18.19 8.15
C ASP A 258 9.24 18.28 6.63
N TYR A 259 8.20 18.13 5.83
CA TYR A 259 8.23 18.20 4.37
C TYR A 259 7.96 19.59 3.82
N THR A 260 7.95 20.63 4.65
CA THR A 260 7.58 22.00 4.23
C THR A 260 8.44 22.51 3.09
N GLU A 261 9.76 22.33 3.18
CA GLU A 261 10.69 22.78 2.14
C GLU A 261 10.62 21.89 0.88
N ASP A 262 10.28 20.60 1.02
CA ASP A 262 10.08 19.72 -0.12
C ASP A 262 8.84 20.11 -0.92
N LEU A 263 7.71 20.41 -0.24
CA LEU A 263 6.48 20.88 -0.89
C LEU A 263 6.69 22.15 -1.69
N LYS A 264 7.49 23.11 -1.19
CA LYS A 264 7.82 24.37 -1.89
C LYS A 264 8.63 24.15 -3.17
N LYS A 265 9.36 23.04 -3.26
CA LYS A 265 10.17 22.67 -4.44
C LYS A 265 9.35 21.96 -5.52
N ILE A 266 8.12 21.54 -5.24
CA ILE A 266 7.25 20.92 -6.24
C ILE A 266 6.86 21.99 -7.27
N ASP A 267 7.39 21.88 -8.49
CA ASP A 267 7.22 22.83 -9.59
C ASP A 267 6.44 22.24 -10.79
N VAL A 268 5.84 21.07 -10.62
CA VAL A 268 4.97 20.40 -11.60
C VAL A 268 3.49 20.50 -11.21
N PRO A 269 2.55 20.36 -12.16
CA PRO A 269 1.12 20.27 -11.85
C PRO A 269 0.87 19.21 -10.78
N THR A 270 0.17 19.60 -9.71
CA THR A 270 -0.03 18.75 -8.55
C THR A 270 -1.51 18.66 -8.16
N LEU A 271 -2.03 17.45 -8.05
CA LEU A 271 -3.36 17.18 -7.52
C LEU A 271 -3.22 16.75 -6.05
N ILE A 272 -3.98 17.38 -5.17
CA ILE A 272 -4.11 16.99 -3.76
C ILE A 272 -5.56 16.53 -3.55
N LEU A 273 -5.73 15.23 -3.24
CA LEU A 273 -7.04 14.64 -2.90
C LEU A 273 -7.06 14.33 -1.40
N HIS A 274 -8.11 14.77 -0.70
CA HIS A 274 -8.22 14.49 0.73
C HIS A 274 -9.68 14.38 1.16
N GLY A 275 -9.96 13.41 2.03
CA GLY A 275 -11.28 13.29 2.65
C GLY A 275 -11.45 14.29 3.79
N ASP A 276 -12.62 14.93 3.89
CA ASP A 276 -12.90 15.87 5.00
C ASP A 276 -13.24 15.17 6.32
N ASP A 277 -13.41 13.84 6.28
CA ASP A 277 -13.57 13.00 7.47
C ASP A 277 -12.45 11.93 7.56
N ASP A 278 -11.24 12.33 7.19
CA ASP A 278 -10.04 11.52 7.40
C ASP A 278 -9.63 11.56 8.88
N GLN A 279 -9.87 10.43 9.58
CA GLN A 279 -9.60 10.29 11.01
C GLN A 279 -8.14 9.94 11.34
N ILE A 280 -7.32 9.70 10.31
CA ILE A 280 -5.90 9.33 10.47
C ILE A 280 -5.00 10.54 10.21
N VAL A 281 -5.24 11.24 9.10
CA VAL A 281 -4.51 12.44 8.70
C VAL A 281 -5.49 13.59 8.57
N PRO A 282 -5.67 14.43 9.60
CA PRO A 282 -6.63 15.52 9.56
C PRO A 282 -6.33 16.51 8.42
N ILE A 283 -7.32 16.77 7.57
CA ILE A 283 -7.18 17.59 6.36
C ILE A 283 -6.66 19.02 6.64
N ASP A 284 -7.05 19.60 7.77
CA ASP A 284 -6.68 20.98 8.12
C ASP A 284 -5.19 21.13 8.45
N ASN A 285 -4.56 20.07 8.93
CA ASN A 285 -3.14 20.04 9.28
C ASN A 285 -2.25 19.40 8.18
N SER A 286 -2.83 19.03 7.06
CA SER A 286 -2.14 18.36 5.95
C SER A 286 -2.49 18.98 4.60
N ALA A 287 -3.49 18.49 3.90
CA ALA A 287 -3.79 18.87 2.52
C ALA A 287 -4.08 20.38 2.35
N ARG A 288 -4.80 21.00 3.29
CA ARG A 288 -5.08 22.45 3.24
C ARG A 288 -3.82 23.30 3.41
N LEU A 289 -2.83 22.83 4.15
CA LEU A 289 -1.53 23.50 4.30
C LEU A 289 -0.64 23.21 3.09
N SER A 290 -0.56 21.95 2.66
CA SER A 290 0.20 21.54 1.48
C SER A 290 -0.23 22.31 0.23
N ALA A 291 -1.55 22.51 0.04
CA ALA A 291 -2.07 23.28 -1.09
C ALA A 291 -1.65 24.75 -1.10
N LYS A 292 -1.27 25.33 0.05
CA LYS A 292 -0.73 26.70 0.14
C LYS A 292 0.78 26.76 -0.16
N LEU A 293 1.48 25.63 -0.02
CA LEU A 293 2.93 25.55 -0.19
C LEU A 293 3.31 25.16 -1.63
N VAL A 294 2.53 24.29 -2.27
CA VAL A 294 2.77 23.82 -3.64
C VAL A 294 2.19 24.82 -4.64
N LYS A 295 3.04 25.39 -5.48
CA LYS A 295 2.67 26.50 -6.39
C LYS A 295 1.57 26.18 -7.40
N GLN A 296 1.54 24.95 -7.91
CA GLN A 296 0.59 24.48 -8.93
C GLN A 296 -0.38 23.43 -8.36
N ALA A 297 -0.77 23.57 -7.10
CA ALA A 297 -1.66 22.64 -6.45
C ALA A 297 -3.13 22.87 -6.83
N GLN A 298 -3.82 21.77 -7.12
CA GLN A 298 -5.28 21.69 -7.17
C GLN A 298 -5.74 20.84 -5.99
N LEU A 299 -6.35 21.48 -4.98
CA LEU A 299 -6.95 20.76 -3.85
C LEU A 299 -8.38 20.35 -4.21
N LYS A 300 -8.68 19.05 -4.11
CA LYS A 300 -10.02 18.50 -4.17
C LYS A 300 -10.35 17.77 -2.88
N VAL A 301 -11.37 18.24 -2.21
CA VAL A 301 -11.88 17.64 -0.98
C VAL A 301 -12.94 16.60 -1.36
N ILE A 302 -12.81 15.39 -0.83
CA ILE A 302 -13.78 14.31 -1.01
C ILE A 302 -14.75 14.32 0.17
N PRO A 303 -16.02 14.74 -0.03
CA PRO A 303 -16.97 14.84 1.08
C PRO A 303 -17.22 13.48 1.72
N GLY A 304 -17.07 13.41 3.04
CA GLY A 304 -17.18 12.19 3.82
C GLY A 304 -16.06 11.17 3.55
N GLY A 305 -15.01 11.54 2.80
CA GLY A 305 -13.90 10.63 2.47
C GLY A 305 -13.12 10.22 3.72
N SER A 306 -12.82 8.92 3.86
CA SER A 306 -11.95 8.38 4.91
C SER A 306 -10.49 8.36 4.44
N HIS A 307 -9.57 8.00 5.34
CA HIS A 307 -8.17 7.80 4.97
C HIS A 307 -8.01 6.70 3.90
N GLY A 308 -8.83 5.65 3.98
CA GLY A 308 -8.85 4.54 3.04
C GLY A 308 -9.66 4.75 1.76
N MET A 309 -9.93 5.99 1.35
CA MET A 309 -10.77 6.32 0.19
C MET A 309 -10.29 5.73 -1.13
N CYS A 310 -9.00 5.41 -1.28
CA CYS A 310 -8.48 4.69 -2.45
C CYS A 310 -9.14 3.31 -2.64
N VAL A 311 -9.67 2.74 -1.57
CA VAL A 311 -10.36 1.44 -1.58
C VAL A 311 -11.87 1.62 -1.49
N VAL A 312 -12.35 2.35 -0.46
CA VAL A 312 -13.80 2.45 -0.20
C VAL A 312 -14.54 3.44 -1.11
N ASP A 313 -13.84 4.40 -1.69
CA ASP A 313 -14.34 5.35 -2.69
C ASP A 313 -13.56 5.25 -4.02
N ALA A 314 -13.09 4.05 -4.37
CA ALA A 314 -12.19 3.81 -5.51
C ALA A 314 -12.68 4.46 -6.80
N ASP A 315 -13.96 4.36 -7.12
CA ASP A 315 -14.54 4.94 -8.35
C ASP A 315 -14.37 6.46 -8.42
N LYS A 316 -14.58 7.16 -7.29
CA LYS A 316 -14.40 8.62 -7.23
C LYS A 316 -12.93 8.99 -7.39
N ILE A 317 -12.04 8.30 -6.68
CA ILE A 317 -10.59 8.55 -6.74
C ILE A 317 -10.07 8.24 -8.15
N ASN A 318 -10.50 7.16 -8.76
CA ASN A 318 -10.12 6.77 -10.11
C ASN A 318 -10.57 7.82 -11.15
N ALA A 319 -11.78 8.35 -11.03
CA ALA A 319 -12.29 9.40 -11.91
C ALA A 319 -11.45 10.70 -11.81
N GLU A 320 -11.11 11.12 -10.56
CA GLU A 320 -10.28 12.30 -10.34
C GLU A 320 -8.85 12.14 -10.84
N LEU A 321 -8.25 10.96 -10.62
CA LEU A 321 -6.94 10.60 -11.16
C LEU A 321 -6.95 10.68 -12.69
N LEU A 322 -7.92 10.03 -13.33
CA LEU A 322 -8.00 10.00 -14.80
C LEU A 322 -8.21 11.39 -15.39
N ALA A 323 -9.07 12.20 -14.78
CA ALA A 323 -9.30 13.58 -15.21
C ALA A 323 -8.01 14.41 -15.14
N PHE A 324 -7.26 14.30 -14.04
CA PHE A 324 -5.99 15.01 -13.87
C PHE A 324 -4.89 14.51 -14.81
N LEU A 325 -4.82 13.21 -15.06
CA LEU A 325 -3.83 12.61 -15.98
C LEU A 325 -4.05 13.06 -17.43
N LYS A 326 -5.30 13.32 -17.84
CA LYS A 326 -5.67 13.77 -19.19
C LYS A 326 -5.48 15.28 -19.40
N ALA A 327 -5.57 16.08 -18.35
CA ALA A 327 -5.34 17.53 -18.40
C ALA A 327 -3.86 17.84 -18.64
#